data_9fd175c261c4ba8ff73dab4c3fd419a6
#
_entry.id   9fd175c261c4ba8ff73dab4c3fd419a6
#
_cell.length_a   1.000
_cell.length_b   1.000
_cell.length_c   1.000
_cell.angle_alpha   90.00
_cell.angle_beta   90.00
_cell.angle_gamma   90.00
#
_symmetry.space_group_name_H-M   'P 1'
#
loop_
_entity.id
_entity.type
_entity.pdbx_description
1 polymer ?
#
loop_
_entity_poly.entity_id
_entity_poly.type
_entity_poly.pdbx_seq_one_letter_code
_entity_poly.pdbx_strand_id
1 'polypeptide(L)'
;MIKILGFIVNRLLVPTCFEAIRLVERGDATPEDVDTAMKLGAAHPMGPFELTDYIGLDTMKFIMDGWSQRFPEENLFKPSPLLNKLVAEGKLGRKTGEGFYKY
;
A
#
# COMPACT_ATOMS: atom_id res chain seq x y z
N MET A 1 -18.89 12.60 12.41
CA MET A 1 -18.52 11.25 12.91
C MET A 1 -17.94 10.39 11.79
N ILE A 2 -18.68 10.17 10.70
CA ILE A 2 -18.23 9.33 9.58
C ILE A 2 -16.92 9.85 8.94
N LYS A 3 -16.79 11.16 8.74
CA LYS A 3 -15.56 11.75 8.19
C LYS A 3 -14.37 11.54 9.10
N ILE A 4 -14.56 11.59 10.42
CA ILE A 4 -13.51 11.37 11.39
C ILE A 4 -13.06 9.90 11.36
N LEU A 5 -14.02 8.97 11.30
CA LEU A 5 -13.69 7.55 11.23
C LEU A 5 -12.91 7.21 9.97
N GLY A 6 -13.32 7.74 8.81
CA GLY A 6 -12.60 7.52 7.55
C GLY A 6 -11.20 8.10 7.58
N PHE A 7 -11.04 9.29 8.16
CA PHE A 7 -9.73 9.91 8.30
C PHE A 7 -8.80 9.05 9.16
N ILE A 8 -9.30 8.57 10.31
CA ILE A 8 -8.50 7.75 11.22
C ILE A 8 -8.08 6.44 10.56
N VAL A 9 -9.02 5.75 9.93
CA VAL A 9 -8.73 4.47 9.25
C VAL A 9 -7.66 4.67 8.18
N ASN A 10 -7.84 5.64 7.30
CA ASN A 10 -6.89 5.89 6.22
C ASN A 10 -5.52 6.31 6.76
N ARG A 11 -5.52 7.15 7.81
CA ARG A 11 -4.26 7.63 8.39
C ARG A 11 -3.42 6.51 9.01
N LEU A 12 -4.06 5.46 9.47
CA LEU A 12 -3.37 4.31 10.06
C LEU A 12 -3.16 3.18 9.06
N LEU A 13 -4.14 2.93 8.19
CA LEU A 13 -4.11 1.80 7.28
C LEU A 13 -3.19 2.04 6.07
N VAL A 14 -3.25 3.24 5.48
CA VAL A 14 -2.44 3.56 4.30
C VAL A 14 -0.94 3.52 4.62
N PRO A 15 -0.45 4.11 5.72
CA PRO A 15 0.95 3.95 6.11
C PRO A 15 1.36 2.50 6.38
N THR A 16 0.45 1.67 6.87
CA THR A 16 0.71 0.24 7.03
C THR A 16 1.03 -0.39 5.67
N CYS A 17 0.29 -0.04 4.62
CA CYS A 17 0.57 -0.50 3.26
C CYS A 17 1.93 0.03 2.78
N PHE A 18 2.26 1.28 3.05
CA PHE A 18 3.55 1.86 2.67
C PHE A 18 4.71 1.10 3.31
N GLU A 19 4.61 0.79 4.60
CA GLU A 19 5.65 0.04 5.30
C GLU A 19 5.77 -1.39 4.77
N ALA A 20 4.65 -2.02 4.45
CA ALA A 20 4.65 -3.36 3.84
C ALA A 20 5.40 -3.35 2.50
N ILE A 21 5.15 -2.35 1.66
CA ILE A 21 5.83 -2.21 0.37
C ILE A 21 7.35 -2.07 0.59
N ARG A 22 7.77 -1.30 1.60
CA ARG A 22 9.19 -1.13 1.91
C ARG A 22 9.85 -2.43 2.36
N LEU A 23 9.16 -3.26 3.12
CA LEU A 23 9.68 -4.57 3.50
C LEU A 23 10.02 -5.41 2.28
N VAL A 24 9.14 -5.40 1.28
CA VAL A 24 9.36 -6.14 0.04
C VAL A 24 10.48 -5.52 -0.78
N GLU A 25 10.54 -4.19 -0.86
CA GLU A 25 11.61 -3.48 -1.57
C GLU A 25 12.99 -3.86 -1.02
N ARG A 26 13.10 -4.00 0.31
CA ARG A 26 14.36 -4.35 0.94
C ARG A 26 14.70 -5.84 0.83
N GLY A 27 13.78 -6.64 0.30
CA GLY A 27 13.98 -8.08 0.20
C GLY A 27 13.76 -8.83 1.51
N ASP A 28 13.15 -8.19 2.52
CA ASP A 28 12.94 -8.81 3.82
C ASP A 28 11.76 -9.79 3.82
N ALA A 29 10.83 -9.64 2.88
CA ALA A 29 9.63 -10.47 2.81
C ALA A 29 9.06 -10.45 1.40
N THR A 30 8.17 -11.41 1.11
CA THR A 30 7.38 -11.42 -0.13
C THR A 30 6.00 -10.84 0.15
N PRO A 31 5.29 -10.35 -0.90
CA PRO A 31 3.91 -9.89 -0.70
C PRO A 31 3.01 -10.96 -0.06
N GLU A 32 3.15 -12.22 -0.49
CA GLU A 32 2.34 -13.33 0.04
C GLU A 32 2.58 -13.55 1.52
N ASP A 33 3.84 -13.51 1.94
CA ASP A 33 4.19 -13.72 3.35
C ASP A 33 3.69 -12.57 4.23
N VAL A 34 3.81 -11.33 3.76
CA VAL A 34 3.30 -10.17 4.49
C VAL A 34 1.79 -10.27 4.66
N ASP A 35 1.07 -10.56 3.58
CA ASP A 35 -0.39 -10.67 3.64
C ASP A 35 -0.83 -11.78 4.59
N THR A 36 -0.18 -12.94 4.51
CA THR A 36 -0.49 -14.07 5.39
C THR A 36 -0.23 -13.69 6.86
N ALA A 37 0.91 -13.08 7.13
CA ALA A 37 1.28 -12.67 8.49
C ALA A 37 0.28 -11.68 9.08
N MET A 38 -0.15 -10.71 8.30
CA MET A 38 -1.08 -9.69 8.79
C MET A 38 -2.49 -10.26 8.99
N LYS A 39 -2.91 -11.19 8.14
CA LYS A 39 -4.21 -11.84 8.34
C LYS A 39 -4.21 -12.73 9.57
N LEU A 40 -3.17 -13.51 9.77
CA LEU A 40 -3.09 -14.46 10.89
C LEU A 40 -2.61 -13.80 12.19
N GLY A 41 -1.62 -12.92 12.10
CA GLY A 41 -1.00 -12.33 13.29
C GLY A 41 -1.70 -11.09 13.82
N ALA A 42 -2.33 -10.31 12.95
CA ALA A 42 -3.00 -9.08 13.34
C ALA A 42 -4.50 -9.09 13.03
N ALA A 43 -5.03 -10.23 12.58
CA ALA A 43 -6.46 -10.42 12.29
C ALA A 43 -7.01 -9.44 11.26
N HIS A 44 -6.19 -9.00 10.31
CA HIS A 44 -6.66 -8.17 9.21
C HIS A 44 -7.49 -9.02 8.24
N PRO A 45 -8.65 -8.52 7.77
CA PRO A 45 -9.46 -9.27 6.79
C PRO A 45 -8.77 -9.39 5.43
N MET A 46 -7.94 -8.40 5.08
CA MET A 46 -7.09 -8.42 3.89
C MET A 46 -5.68 -8.02 4.28
N GLY A 47 -4.69 -8.65 3.66
CA GLY A 47 -3.32 -8.21 3.83
C GLY A 47 -3.05 -6.89 3.10
N PRO A 48 -1.93 -6.22 3.40
CA PRO A 48 -1.62 -4.92 2.80
C PRO A 48 -1.53 -4.93 1.27
N PHE A 49 -1.00 -5.98 0.67
CA PHE A 49 -0.86 -6.06 -0.78
C PHE A 49 -2.18 -6.42 -1.45
N GLU A 50 -2.98 -7.29 -0.83
CA GLU A 50 -4.34 -7.55 -1.30
C GLU A 50 -5.17 -6.27 -1.28
N LEU A 51 -5.04 -5.49 -0.21
CA LEU A 51 -5.76 -4.22 -0.07
C LEU A 51 -5.30 -3.20 -1.10
N THR A 52 -3.99 -3.09 -1.33
CA THR A 52 -3.44 -2.16 -2.32
C THR A 52 -3.91 -2.51 -3.73
N ASP A 53 -3.94 -3.80 -4.06
CA ASP A 53 -4.46 -4.26 -5.36
C ASP A 53 -5.97 -3.99 -5.49
N TYR A 54 -6.71 -4.10 -4.39
CA TYR A 54 -8.15 -3.81 -4.37
C TYR A 54 -8.43 -2.33 -4.57
N ILE A 55 -7.71 -1.46 -3.87
CA ILE A 55 -7.87 0.01 -3.95
C ILE A 55 -7.37 0.53 -5.29
N GLY A 56 -6.25 0.01 -5.74
CA GLY A 56 -5.55 0.48 -6.93
C GLY A 56 -4.22 1.11 -6.59
N LEU A 57 -3.16 0.67 -7.27
CA LEU A 57 -1.81 1.16 -7.01
C LEU A 57 -1.66 2.63 -7.38
N ASP A 58 -2.37 3.08 -8.41
CA ASP A 58 -2.39 4.49 -8.80
C ASP A 58 -2.99 5.38 -7.71
N THR A 59 -4.07 4.93 -7.08
CA THR A 59 -4.69 5.64 -5.94
C THR A 59 -3.72 5.69 -4.76
N MET A 60 -3.07 4.58 -4.46
CA MET A 60 -2.10 4.50 -3.37
C MET A 60 -0.92 5.44 -3.62
N LYS A 61 -0.42 5.47 -4.85
CA LYS A 61 0.66 6.38 -5.24
C LYS A 61 0.23 7.84 -5.11
N PHE A 62 -0.98 8.17 -5.53
CA PHE A 62 -1.51 9.53 -5.41
C PHE A 62 -1.54 9.99 -3.96
N ILE A 63 -1.98 9.12 -3.05
CA ILE A 63 -2.01 9.43 -1.62
C ILE A 63 -0.59 9.61 -1.08
N MET A 64 0.31 8.70 -1.42
CA MET A 64 1.71 8.76 -0.98
C MET A 64 2.37 10.05 -1.45
N ASP A 65 2.22 10.40 -2.73
CA ASP A 65 2.80 11.61 -3.30
C ASP A 65 2.23 12.86 -2.63
N GLY A 66 0.92 12.89 -2.38
CA GLY A 66 0.28 14.02 -1.72
C GLY A 66 0.79 14.22 -0.29
N TRP A 67 0.91 13.14 0.46
CA TRP A 67 1.42 13.21 1.84
C TRP A 67 2.90 13.54 1.87
N SER A 68 3.69 13.04 0.91
CA SER A 68 5.10 13.37 0.79
C SER A 68 5.32 14.85 0.54
N GLN A 69 4.47 15.49 -0.27
CA GLN A 69 4.54 16.92 -0.53
C GLN A 69 4.17 17.75 0.69
N ARG A 70 3.18 17.29 1.47
CA ARG A 70 2.75 18.01 2.68
C ARG A 70 3.71 17.82 3.86
N PHE A 71 4.36 16.66 3.93
CA PHE A 71 5.25 16.30 5.03
C PHE A 71 6.57 15.76 4.47
N PRO A 72 7.37 16.62 3.80
CA PRO A 72 8.56 16.15 3.07
C PRO A 72 9.64 15.56 3.95
N GLU A 73 9.62 15.86 5.25
CA GLU A 73 10.61 15.34 6.18
C GLU A 73 10.25 13.96 6.75
N GLU A 74 9.00 13.51 6.53
CA GLU A 74 8.55 12.22 7.03
C GLU A 74 9.02 11.08 6.12
N ASN A 75 9.89 10.23 6.65
CA ASN A 75 10.39 9.07 5.90
C ASN A 75 9.27 8.11 5.51
N LEU A 76 8.22 8.02 6.33
CA LEU A 76 7.08 7.14 6.12
C LEU A 76 6.38 7.41 4.79
N PHE A 77 6.37 8.66 4.34
CA PHE A 77 5.64 9.09 3.14
C PHE A 77 6.55 9.25 1.92
N LYS A 78 7.82 8.87 2.01
CA LYS A 78 8.71 8.98 0.86
C LYS A 78 8.24 8.08 -0.28
N PRO A 79 8.34 8.54 -1.53
CA PRO A 79 7.92 7.73 -2.67
C PRO A 79 8.60 6.38 -2.71
N SER A 80 7.85 5.37 -3.14
CA SER A 80 8.33 4.00 -3.26
C SER A 80 8.74 3.71 -4.69
N PRO A 81 10.01 3.36 -4.94
CA PRO A 81 10.43 2.96 -6.29
C PRO A 81 9.64 1.77 -6.83
N LEU A 82 9.34 0.78 -5.98
CA LEU A 82 8.57 -0.39 -6.40
C LEU A 82 7.15 -0.02 -6.82
N LEU A 83 6.46 0.78 -6.00
CA LEU A 83 5.11 1.22 -6.31
C LEU A 83 5.10 2.06 -7.59
N ASN A 84 6.04 2.99 -7.72
CA ASN A 84 6.15 3.85 -8.90
C ASN A 84 6.40 3.02 -10.17
N LYS A 85 7.24 1.99 -10.07
CA LYS A 85 7.53 1.11 -11.20
C LYS A 85 6.28 0.37 -11.66
N LEU A 86 5.53 -0.21 -10.74
CA LEU A 86 4.32 -0.96 -11.09
C LEU A 86 3.26 -0.05 -11.70
N VAL A 87 3.08 1.16 -11.18
CA VAL A 87 2.16 2.13 -11.75
C VAL A 87 2.58 2.53 -13.16
N ALA A 88 3.87 2.78 -13.37
CA ALA A 88 4.39 3.14 -14.69
C ALA A 88 4.18 2.01 -15.72
N GLU A 89 4.19 0.75 -15.26
CA GLU A 89 3.95 -0.42 -16.12
C GLU A 89 2.46 -0.70 -16.35
N GLY A 90 1.58 0.12 -15.76
CA GLY A 90 0.14 -0.08 -15.89
C GLY A 90 -0.43 -1.20 -15.02
N LYS A 91 0.34 -1.67 -14.05
CA LYS A 91 -0.07 -2.74 -13.13
C LYS A 91 -0.71 -2.10 -11.90
N LEU A 92 -2.02 -1.83 -12.01
CA LEU A 92 -2.74 -1.04 -11.01
C LEU A 92 -3.54 -1.89 -10.01
N GLY A 93 -3.50 -3.21 -10.16
CA GLY A 93 -4.22 -4.12 -9.28
C GLY A 93 -5.34 -4.85 -10.00
N ARG A 94 -6.42 -5.15 -9.27
CA ARG A 94 -7.54 -5.94 -9.82
C ARG A 94 -8.15 -5.29 -11.06
N LYS A 95 -8.25 -3.97 -11.08
CA LYS A 95 -8.89 -3.25 -12.19
C LYS A 95 -8.14 -3.36 -13.51
N THR A 96 -6.85 -3.74 -13.48
CA THR A 96 -6.06 -3.96 -14.70
C THR A 96 -5.63 -5.41 -14.86
N GLY A 97 -6.06 -6.30 -13.97
CA GLY A 97 -5.72 -7.72 -14.02
C GLY A 97 -4.39 -8.09 -13.43
N GLU A 98 -3.58 -7.12 -13.03
CA GLU A 98 -2.30 -7.34 -12.38
C GLU A 98 -1.92 -6.14 -11.55
N GLY A 99 -1.39 -6.39 -10.36
CA GLY A 99 -0.77 -5.41 -9.49
C GLY A 99 0.40 -6.07 -8.81
N PHE A 100 0.39 -6.19 -7.48
CA PHE A 100 1.35 -7.04 -6.78
C PHE A 100 1.09 -8.52 -7.07
N TYR A 101 -0.16 -8.86 -7.36
CA TYR A 101 -0.56 -10.22 -7.77
C TYR A 101 -1.15 -10.18 -9.18
N LYS A 102 -1.26 -11.36 -9.78
CA LYS A 102 -1.95 -11.55 -11.07
C LYS A 102 -3.35 -12.11 -10.84
N TYR A 103 -4.29 -11.66 -11.64
CA TYR A 103 -5.70 -12.05 -11.53
C TYR A 103 -6.24 -12.62 -12.83
#